data_51322d014103cab3fdede9b3432a9700
#
_entry.id   51322d014103cab3fdede9b3432a9700
#
_cell.length_a   1.000
_cell.length_b   1.000
_cell.length_c   1.000
_cell.angle_alpha   90.00
_cell.angle_beta   90.00
_cell.angle_gamma   90.00
#
_symmetry.space_group_name_H-M   'P 1'
#
loop_
_entity.id
_entity.type
_entity.pdbx_description
1 polymer ?
#
loop_
_entity_poly.entity_id
_entity_poly.type
_entity_poly.pdbx_seq_one_letter_code
_entity_poly.pdbx_strand_id
1 'polypeptide(L)'
;MILPTTFCGKVTGVCGFALLLTMAVSCGPRHNTLSESEIASGWELLFDGNSLDQWKDFNGDSLTQPWHVVDGCIQANGDGSDLSGYIVTKKQYENFILDWDWKLSYGGNSGMLYHVVENPYFKVPYVTGPEYQLIDNDGWESQNAPTKLEEWQKLGVDYAMHLPTADSLFVNPQGEWNSSRIVCDNGHVEHWLNGRKILEFEAWTDDWFARKNSGKWETAPEYGLAHRGVLCLQDHGYPASFRNLKIKELPRKAGREVELFNGRDLTGWEAYGTEKWYVDKDGLLVCESGPDKKYGYLATREYYDDFDLTVEFKQLANGNSGVFFRSFVEPPVKVHGWQCEVAPKNHDTAGIYESYGRGWLVQIPDEKESILKEGDWNTLRLKVQGDRVQTWLNGEEMVDITDAKIGAAQGRIALQIHDGGGIKVLWRNIRLTTL
;
A
#
# COMPACT_ATOMS: atom_id res chain seq x y z
N MET A 1 31.91 105.07 -33.54
CA MET A 1 31.16 104.08 -34.29
C MET A 1 31.64 102.69 -33.79
N ILE A 2 30.97 102.20 -32.87
CA ILE A 2 31.45 101.11 -31.96
C ILE A 2 30.68 99.84 -32.30
N LEU A 3 31.41 98.82 -32.65
CA LEU A 3 30.86 97.43 -32.77
C LEU A 3 30.90 96.70 -31.44
N PRO A 4 29.90 95.97 -31.09
CA PRO A 4 29.98 95.13 -29.88
C PRO A 4 30.44 93.69 -30.17
N THR A 5 31.27 93.22 -29.30
CA THR A 5 31.82 91.84 -29.21
C THR A 5 30.82 90.85 -28.75
N THR A 6 30.72 89.73 -29.47
CA THR A 6 29.91 88.57 -29.11
C THR A 6 30.67 87.59 -28.20
N PHE A 7 30.13 87.28 -27.03
CA PHE A 7 30.66 86.26 -26.10
C PHE A 7 30.08 84.89 -26.46
N CYS A 8 30.95 83.92 -26.74
CA CYS A 8 30.63 82.57 -27.00
C CYS A 8 30.70 81.73 -25.66
N GLY A 9 29.57 81.37 -25.11
CA GLY A 9 29.54 80.56 -23.95
C GLY A 9 29.59 79.05 -24.29
N LYS A 10 30.56 78.34 -23.77
CA LYS A 10 30.68 76.89 -23.87
C LYS A 10 29.69 76.25 -22.89
N VAL A 11 28.75 75.46 -23.41
CA VAL A 11 27.90 74.54 -22.62
C VAL A 11 28.66 73.23 -22.53
N THR A 12 29.10 72.86 -21.32
CA THR A 12 29.64 71.57 -21.00
C THR A 12 28.46 70.60 -20.65
N GLY A 13 28.16 69.75 -21.60
CA GLY A 13 27.19 68.66 -21.36
C GLY A 13 27.81 67.56 -20.48
N VAL A 14 27.26 67.35 -19.30
CA VAL A 14 27.57 66.23 -18.44
C VAL A 14 26.74 65.05 -18.94
N CYS A 15 27.36 64.07 -19.64
CA CYS A 15 26.76 62.76 -19.93
C CYS A 15 26.75 61.94 -18.65
N GLY A 16 25.60 61.89 -18.01
CA GLY A 16 25.35 60.88 -16.93
C GLY A 16 25.24 59.52 -17.54
N PHE A 17 26.24 58.66 -17.32
CA PHE A 17 26.14 57.22 -17.55
C PHE A 17 25.27 56.62 -16.45
N ALA A 18 24.01 56.27 -16.72
CA ALA A 18 23.20 55.47 -15.87
C ALA A 18 23.71 54.02 -15.98
N LEU A 19 24.43 53.55 -14.95
CA LEU A 19 24.79 52.12 -14.78
C LEU A 19 23.52 51.36 -14.42
N LEU A 20 22.89 50.71 -15.39
CA LEU A 20 21.87 49.70 -15.13
C LEU A 20 22.59 48.49 -14.52
N LEU A 21 22.55 48.38 -13.18
CA LEU A 21 22.84 47.12 -12.47
C LEU A 21 21.73 46.14 -12.83
N THR A 22 21.93 45.28 -13.84
CA THR A 22 21.15 44.07 -14.00
C THR A 22 21.57 43.12 -12.88
N MET A 23 20.78 43.06 -11.82
CA MET A 23 20.87 41.95 -10.88
C MET A 23 20.52 40.68 -11.68
N ALA A 24 21.56 39.96 -12.09
CA ALA A 24 21.37 38.56 -12.50
C ALA A 24 20.88 37.80 -11.28
N VAL A 25 19.57 37.64 -11.18
CA VAL A 25 19.00 36.66 -10.27
C VAL A 25 19.55 35.32 -10.72
N SER A 26 20.51 34.81 -9.98
CA SER A 26 21.00 33.45 -10.14
C SER A 26 19.80 32.52 -9.92
N CYS A 27 19.17 32.09 -10.98
CA CYS A 27 18.13 31.07 -10.94
C CYS A 27 18.85 29.72 -10.80
N GLY A 28 19.32 29.42 -9.59
CA GLY A 28 19.69 28.07 -9.25
C GLY A 28 18.46 27.13 -9.41
N PRO A 29 18.66 25.83 -9.58
CA PRO A 29 17.54 24.90 -9.73
C PRO A 29 16.58 25.10 -8.55
N ARG A 30 15.33 25.43 -8.85
CA ARG A 30 14.28 25.53 -7.83
C ARG A 30 13.92 24.11 -7.40
N HIS A 31 14.11 23.82 -6.12
CA HIS A 31 13.67 22.56 -5.51
C HIS A 31 12.21 22.65 -5.06
N ASN A 32 11.56 21.51 -4.92
CA ASN A 32 10.17 21.36 -4.44
C ASN A 32 9.17 22.20 -5.27
N THR A 33 9.38 22.22 -6.58
CA THR A 33 8.49 22.91 -7.52
C THR A 33 8.19 22.00 -8.71
N LEU A 34 7.03 22.19 -9.32
CA LEU A 34 6.65 21.54 -10.57
C LEU A 34 6.77 22.53 -11.72
N SER A 35 7.24 22.07 -12.87
CA SER A 35 7.12 22.79 -14.12
C SER A 35 5.66 22.78 -14.61
N GLU A 36 5.31 23.73 -15.50
CA GLU A 36 3.98 23.76 -16.10
C GLU A 36 3.64 22.46 -16.85
N SER A 37 4.63 21.83 -17.47
CA SER A 37 4.45 20.54 -18.16
C SER A 37 4.19 19.38 -17.17
N GLU A 38 4.82 19.38 -16.00
CA GLU A 38 4.57 18.40 -14.96
C GLU A 38 3.16 18.56 -14.39
N ILE A 39 2.74 19.78 -14.06
CA ILE A 39 1.37 20.07 -13.61
C ILE A 39 0.36 19.60 -14.66
N ALA A 40 0.55 19.97 -15.94
CA ALA A 40 -0.34 19.57 -17.02
C ALA A 40 -0.40 18.05 -17.24
N SER A 41 0.65 17.33 -16.87
CA SER A 41 0.71 15.85 -16.97
C SER A 41 0.28 15.12 -15.70
N GLY A 42 -0.21 15.86 -14.68
CA GLY A 42 -0.80 15.27 -13.47
C GLY A 42 0.19 14.96 -12.35
N TRP A 43 1.37 15.58 -12.33
CA TRP A 43 2.27 15.50 -11.18
C TRP A 43 1.76 16.37 -10.02
N GLU A 44 1.92 15.89 -8.81
CA GLU A 44 1.63 16.57 -7.55
C GLU A 44 2.88 16.56 -6.66
N LEU A 45 3.08 17.65 -5.87
CA LEU A 45 4.13 17.68 -4.86
C LEU A 45 3.64 16.98 -3.59
N LEU A 46 4.48 16.12 -3.01
CA LEU A 46 4.30 15.57 -1.67
C LEU A 46 4.99 16.41 -0.60
N PHE A 47 5.79 17.39 -1.02
CA PHE A 47 6.48 18.33 -0.14
C PHE A 47 6.78 19.63 -0.89
N ASP A 48 6.39 20.75 -0.32
CA ASP A 48 6.51 22.09 -0.93
C ASP A 48 7.79 22.84 -0.51
N GLY A 49 8.65 22.19 0.31
CA GLY A 49 9.85 22.78 0.87
C GLY A 49 9.64 23.56 2.17
N ASN A 50 8.40 23.69 2.67
CA ASN A 50 8.08 24.53 3.83
C ASN A 50 7.35 23.80 4.95
N SER A 51 6.42 22.90 4.63
CA SER A 51 5.59 22.22 5.61
C SER A 51 5.50 20.72 5.42
N LEU A 52 5.21 20.01 6.50
CA LEU A 52 4.91 18.57 6.49
C LEU A 52 3.40 18.31 6.58
N ASP A 53 2.57 19.23 6.10
CA ASP A 53 1.11 19.14 6.22
C ASP A 53 0.49 17.93 5.50
N GLN A 54 1.19 17.36 4.52
CA GLN A 54 0.76 16.15 3.81
C GLN A 54 1.20 14.85 4.50
N TRP A 55 1.95 14.96 5.61
CA TRP A 55 2.54 13.84 6.34
C TRP A 55 1.95 13.74 7.74
N LYS A 56 2.02 12.54 8.30
CA LYS A 56 1.62 12.21 9.67
C LYS A 56 2.41 11.02 10.18
N ASP A 57 2.33 10.72 11.46
CA ASP A 57 2.90 9.50 12.02
C ASP A 57 2.17 8.26 11.49
N PHE A 58 2.89 7.17 11.31
CA PHE A 58 2.28 5.88 10.98
C PHE A 58 1.27 5.47 12.06
N ASN A 59 0.06 5.11 11.66
CA ASN A 59 -1.08 4.85 12.54
C ASN A 59 -1.51 6.04 13.43
N GLY A 60 -1.07 7.25 13.13
CA GLY A 60 -1.44 8.47 13.83
C GLY A 60 -2.32 9.39 13.00
N ASP A 61 -2.87 10.42 13.65
CA ASP A 61 -3.69 11.46 12.98
C ASP A 61 -2.89 12.73 12.68
N SER A 62 -1.75 12.91 13.31
CA SER A 62 -0.88 14.07 13.18
C SER A 62 0.60 13.67 13.20
N LEU A 63 1.48 14.61 12.92
CA LEU A 63 2.92 14.42 13.00
C LEU A 63 3.41 14.83 14.40
N THR A 64 3.95 13.87 15.14
CA THR A 64 4.57 14.05 16.46
C THR A 64 6.03 13.59 16.50
N GLN A 65 6.45 12.82 15.50
CA GLN A 65 7.82 12.32 15.38
C GLN A 65 8.81 13.45 15.05
N PRO A 66 10.10 13.30 15.40
CA PRO A 66 11.10 14.34 15.27
C PRO A 66 11.61 14.50 13.82
N TRP A 67 10.69 14.67 12.89
CA TRP A 67 10.99 15.06 11.53
C TRP A 67 10.89 16.57 11.37
N HIS A 68 11.84 17.18 10.69
CA HIS A 68 11.96 18.62 10.56
C HIS A 68 12.05 19.07 9.11
N VAL A 69 11.67 20.33 8.86
CA VAL A 69 12.00 21.00 7.61
C VAL A 69 13.26 21.86 7.84
N VAL A 70 14.34 21.50 7.16
CA VAL A 70 15.62 22.22 7.24
C VAL A 70 16.11 22.52 5.82
N ASP A 71 16.37 23.78 5.54
CA ASP A 71 16.87 24.24 4.22
C ASP A 71 16.05 23.70 3.03
N GLY A 72 14.71 23.67 3.16
CA GLY A 72 13.80 23.18 2.15
C GLY A 72 13.84 21.67 1.95
N CYS A 73 14.29 20.90 2.94
CA CYS A 73 14.33 19.44 2.93
C CYS A 73 13.54 18.86 4.11
N ILE A 74 12.89 17.75 3.90
CA ILE A 74 12.43 16.86 4.99
C ILE A 74 13.68 16.19 5.56
N GLN A 75 13.89 16.29 6.86
CA GLN A 75 15.06 15.72 7.51
C GLN A 75 14.66 14.81 8.67
N ALA A 76 15.19 13.57 8.66
CA ALA A 76 15.15 12.67 9.80
C ALA A 76 16.12 13.14 10.86
N ASN A 77 15.73 13.03 12.13
CA ASN A 77 16.55 13.50 13.25
C ASN A 77 17.84 12.69 13.42
N GLY A 78 17.76 11.38 13.20
CA GLY A 78 18.93 10.50 13.31
C GLY A 78 19.50 10.48 14.71
N ASP A 79 18.70 10.17 15.72
CA ASP A 79 19.10 10.16 17.13
C ASP A 79 19.89 8.91 17.56
N GLY A 80 20.14 7.99 16.62
CA GLY A 80 20.87 6.74 16.85
C GLY A 80 19.99 5.61 17.40
N SER A 81 18.66 5.80 17.46
CA SER A 81 17.75 4.73 17.88
C SER A 81 17.12 4.03 16.69
N ASP A 82 17.05 2.67 16.73
CA ASP A 82 16.31 1.87 15.75
C ASP A 82 14.77 2.00 15.91
N LEU A 83 14.30 2.71 16.91
CA LEU A 83 12.89 2.98 17.17
C LEU A 83 12.45 4.32 16.59
N SER A 84 13.18 4.78 15.64
CA SER A 84 12.91 6.02 14.95
C SER A 84 11.54 6.02 14.29
N GLY A 85 10.97 7.19 14.24
CA GLY A 85 9.63 7.38 13.74
C GLY A 85 9.52 7.13 12.24
N TYR A 86 8.37 6.64 11.87
CA TYR A 86 7.95 6.54 10.49
C TYR A 86 6.93 7.64 10.21
N ILE A 87 7.15 8.41 9.15
CA ILE A 87 6.12 9.34 8.67
C ILE A 87 5.52 8.82 7.37
N VAL A 88 4.22 8.99 7.25
CA VAL A 88 3.46 8.50 6.11
C VAL A 88 2.66 9.63 5.46
N THR A 89 2.37 9.47 4.17
CA THR A 89 1.44 10.39 3.49
C THR A 89 0.03 10.24 4.05
N LYS A 90 -0.73 11.34 4.10
CA LYS A 90 -2.15 11.30 4.47
C LYS A 90 -3.01 10.64 3.41
N LYS A 91 -2.62 10.75 2.13
CA LYS A 91 -3.28 10.13 0.98
C LYS A 91 -2.67 8.76 0.68
N GLN A 92 -3.50 7.82 0.28
CA GLN A 92 -3.11 6.52 -0.25
C GLN A 92 -2.95 6.58 -1.76
N TYR A 93 -2.05 5.78 -2.31
CA TYR A 93 -1.77 5.68 -3.74
C TYR A 93 -1.80 4.22 -4.18
N GLU A 94 -2.35 3.97 -5.36
CA GLU A 94 -2.44 2.61 -5.95
C GLU A 94 -1.39 2.45 -7.06
N ASN A 95 -1.61 3.09 -8.20
CA ASN A 95 -0.69 3.08 -9.32
C ASN A 95 -0.06 4.47 -9.46
N PHE A 96 1.26 4.54 -9.53
CA PHE A 96 1.94 5.83 -9.51
C PHE A 96 3.36 5.79 -10.09
N ILE A 97 3.88 6.97 -10.39
CA ILE A 97 5.29 7.25 -10.51
C ILE A 97 5.66 8.19 -9.37
N LEU A 98 6.59 7.80 -8.52
CA LEU A 98 7.12 8.58 -7.41
C LEU A 98 8.56 8.96 -7.69
N ASP A 99 8.87 10.26 -7.68
CA ASP A 99 10.24 10.80 -7.78
C ASP A 99 10.62 11.47 -6.47
N TRP A 100 11.87 11.31 -6.06
CA TRP A 100 12.44 12.07 -4.94
C TRP A 100 13.96 12.16 -5.04
N ASP A 101 14.52 13.21 -4.42
CA ASP A 101 15.95 13.30 -4.13
C ASP A 101 16.20 12.95 -2.67
N TRP A 102 17.32 12.29 -2.41
CA TRP A 102 17.73 11.91 -1.08
C TRP A 102 19.23 12.08 -0.86
N LYS A 103 19.61 12.26 0.41
CA LYS A 103 21.00 12.36 0.84
C LYS A 103 21.14 11.75 2.23
N LEU A 104 22.11 10.84 2.42
CA LEU A 104 22.39 10.16 3.67
C LEU A 104 23.67 10.69 4.32
N SER A 105 23.76 10.57 5.65
CA SER A 105 24.99 10.69 6.39
C SER A 105 25.90 9.48 6.14
N TYR A 106 27.16 9.53 6.62
CA TYR A 106 28.07 8.40 6.57
C TYR A 106 27.50 7.20 7.35
N GLY A 107 27.44 6.05 6.70
CA GLY A 107 26.82 4.84 7.22
C GLY A 107 25.31 4.94 7.36
N GLY A 108 24.68 5.97 6.78
CA GLY A 108 23.25 6.24 6.90
C GLY A 108 22.41 5.12 6.35
N ASN A 109 21.26 4.88 7.01
CA ASN A 109 20.24 3.92 6.63
C ASN A 109 18.86 4.58 6.73
N SER A 110 18.04 4.36 5.72
CA SER A 110 16.67 4.84 5.59
C SER A 110 15.92 4.00 4.56
N GLY A 111 14.67 4.35 4.25
CA GLY A 111 13.87 3.65 3.25
C GLY A 111 12.71 4.50 2.74
N MET A 112 12.29 4.21 1.51
CA MET A 112 11.03 4.67 0.95
C MET A 112 10.12 3.45 0.81
N LEU A 113 9.10 3.35 1.70
CA LEU A 113 8.13 2.27 1.66
C LEU A 113 6.89 2.73 0.89
N TYR A 114 6.24 1.81 0.23
CA TYR A 114 5.03 2.08 -0.55
C TYR A 114 3.96 1.02 -0.30
N HIS A 115 2.70 1.32 -0.65
CA HIS A 115 1.54 0.48 -0.37
C HIS A 115 1.42 0.04 1.10
N VAL A 116 1.89 0.89 2.02
CA VAL A 116 1.83 0.61 3.45
C VAL A 116 0.38 0.65 3.92
N VAL A 117 -0.04 -0.38 4.64
CA VAL A 117 -1.38 -0.47 5.24
C VAL A 117 -1.33 0.06 6.66
N GLU A 118 -2.13 1.08 6.93
CA GLU A 118 -2.33 1.58 8.29
C GLU A 118 -3.43 0.80 9.00
N ASN A 119 -3.09 0.17 10.09
CA ASN A 119 -4.01 -0.49 11.00
C ASN A 119 -3.32 -0.62 12.37
N PRO A 120 -3.99 -0.33 13.50
CA PRO A 120 -3.38 -0.42 14.83
C PRO A 120 -2.82 -1.80 15.20
N TYR A 121 -3.21 -2.84 14.48
CA TYR A 121 -2.63 -4.18 14.60
C TYR A 121 -1.18 -4.22 14.09
N PHE A 122 -0.89 -3.56 12.97
CA PHE A 122 0.46 -3.47 12.41
C PHE A 122 1.27 -2.41 13.17
N LYS A 123 2.28 -2.84 13.89
CA LYS A 123 3.08 -1.94 14.77
C LYS A 123 4.16 -1.19 14.02
N VAL A 124 4.53 -1.68 12.84
CA VAL A 124 5.58 -1.09 11.98
C VAL A 124 5.16 -1.19 10.51
N PRO A 125 5.48 -0.21 9.68
CA PRO A 125 5.00 -0.15 8.30
C PRO A 125 5.56 -1.26 7.39
N TYR A 126 6.78 -1.72 7.65
CA TYR A 126 7.46 -2.71 6.81
C TYR A 126 6.87 -4.13 6.88
N VAL A 127 5.92 -4.40 7.79
CA VAL A 127 5.21 -5.70 7.79
C VAL A 127 4.13 -5.80 6.72
N THR A 128 3.79 -4.68 6.09
CA THR A 128 2.82 -4.62 5.00
C THR A 128 3.39 -3.98 3.74
N GLY A 129 4.22 -2.95 3.87
CA GLY A 129 4.73 -2.15 2.74
C GLY A 129 6.09 -2.64 2.25
N PRO A 130 6.25 -2.91 0.94
CA PRO A 130 7.56 -3.08 0.31
C PRO A 130 8.43 -1.84 0.46
N GLU A 131 9.76 -2.03 0.45
CA GLU A 131 10.72 -0.98 0.72
C GLU A 131 11.76 -0.86 -0.40
N TYR A 132 11.89 0.34 -0.96
CA TYR A 132 13.09 0.75 -1.70
C TYR A 132 14.16 1.11 -0.67
N GLN A 133 15.18 0.26 -0.52
CA GLN A 133 16.25 0.43 0.46
C GLN A 133 17.15 1.61 0.14
N LEU A 134 17.39 2.46 1.13
CA LEU A 134 18.32 3.59 1.09
C LEU A 134 19.40 3.40 2.16
N ILE A 135 20.62 3.08 1.74
CA ILE A 135 21.73 2.80 2.67
C ILE A 135 23.07 3.19 2.02
N ASP A 136 23.98 3.75 2.83
CA ASP A 136 25.39 3.87 2.48
C ASP A 136 26.10 2.54 2.78
N ASN A 137 26.15 1.65 1.79
CA ASN A 137 26.67 0.27 1.96
C ASN A 137 28.04 0.24 2.64
N ASP A 138 29.01 0.98 2.08
CA ASP A 138 30.40 0.95 2.54
C ASP A 138 30.59 1.58 3.92
N GLY A 139 29.92 2.72 4.12
CA GLY A 139 29.93 3.42 5.40
C GLY A 139 29.29 2.60 6.51
N TRP A 140 28.14 1.98 6.23
CA TRP A 140 27.45 1.11 7.19
C TRP A 140 28.30 -0.10 7.57
N GLU A 141 28.85 -0.82 6.58
CA GLU A 141 29.75 -1.97 6.82
C GLU A 141 31.01 -1.58 7.60
N SER A 142 31.55 -0.38 7.34
CA SER A 142 32.71 0.13 8.07
C SER A 142 32.39 0.41 9.54
N GLN A 143 31.22 0.99 9.83
CA GLN A 143 30.80 1.29 11.20
C GLN A 143 30.40 0.04 11.99
N ASN A 144 29.91 -0.99 11.32
CA ASN A 144 29.41 -2.20 11.95
C ASN A 144 30.34 -3.40 11.81
N ALA A 145 31.60 -3.18 11.45
CA ALA A 145 32.59 -4.24 11.28
C ALA A 145 32.69 -5.15 12.53
N PRO A 146 32.81 -6.48 12.37
CA PRO A 146 33.01 -7.22 11.12
C PRO A 146 31.73 -7.58 10.35
N THR A 147 30.55 -7.10 10.76
CA THR A 147 29.27 -7.41 10.12
C THR A 147 29.24 -6.86 8.70
N LYS A 148 28.73 -7.68 7.77
CA LYS A 148 28.55 -7.31 6.37
C LYS A 148 27.05 -7.32 6.03
N LEU A 149 26.68 -6.47 5.07
CA LEU A 149 25.35 -6.49 4.50
C LEU A 149 25.18 -7.71 3.58
N GLU A 150 24.06 -8.39 3.76
CA GLU A 150 23.60 -9.35 2.77
C GLU A 150 23.14 -8.60 1.50
N GLU A 151 23.19 -9.24 0.32
CA GLU A 151 22.83 -8.61 -0.95
C GLU A 151 21.43 -7.98 -0.92
N TRP A 152 20.49 -8.62 -0.23
CA TRP A 152 19.11 -8.16 -0.10
C TRP A 152 18.92 -6.99 0.88
N GLN A 153 19.97 -6.52 1.53
CA GLN A 153 19.96 -5.35 2.44
C GLN A 153 20.60 -4.11 1.80
N LYS A 154 21.18 -4.24 0.61
CA LYS A 154 21.94 -3.18 -0.04
C LYS A 154 21.07 -2.12 -0.69
N LEU A 155 21.67 -0.99 -1.04
CA LEU A 155 21.00 0.14 -1.69
C LEU A 155 20.23 -0.29 -2.94
N GLY A 156 18.99 0.21 -3.07
CA GLY A 156 18.17 0.11 -4.27
C GLY A 156 17.41 -1.21 -4.43
N VAL A 157 17.63 -2.19 -3.56
CA VAL A 157 16.85 -3.44 -3.57
C VAL A 157 15.38 -3.18 -3.24
N ASP A 158 14.49 -4.05 -3.69
CA ASP A 158 13.21 -4.32 -3.04
C ASP A 158 13.52 -5.24 -1.85
N TYR A 159 13.48 -4.67 -0.65
CA TYR A 159 14.11 -5.21 0.55
C TYR A 159 13.67 -6.64 0.87
N ALA A 160 14.65 -7.55 0.87
CA ALA A 160 14.49 -8.98 1.09
C ALA A 160 13.59 -9.70 0.07
N MET A 161 13.38 -9.12 -1.13
CA MET A 161 12.59 -9.70 -2.22
C MET A 161 13.38 -9.75 -3.53
N HIS A 162 13.69 -8.60 -4.12
CA HIS A 162 14.33 -8.53 -5.44
C HIS A 162 15.62 -7.74 -5.41
N LEU A 163 16.62 -8.24 -6.14
CA LEU A 163 17.93 -7.62 -6.26
C LEU A 163 18.04 -6.80 -7.54
N PRO A 164 18.81 -5.70 -7.55
CA PRO A 164 19.12 -4.99 -8.78
C PRO A 164 19.73 -5.90 -9.85
N THR A 165 19.32 -5.72 -11.08
CA THR A 165 19.87 -6.44 -12.25
C THR A 165 21.02 -5.69 -12.91
N ALA A 166 21.28 -4.44 -12.52
CA ALA A 166 22.39 -3.63 -13.04
C ALA A 166 23.73 -4.10 -12.45
N ASP A 167 24.74 -4.27 -13.29
CA ASP A 167 26.09 -4.69 -12.90
C ASP A 167 26.78 -3.72 -11.93
N SER A 168 26.31 -2.46 -11.86
CA SER A 168 26.75 -1.47 -10.89
C SER A 168 25.70 -0.39 -10.65
N LEU A 169 25.47 -0.06 -9.40
CA LEU A 169 24.64 1.09 -9.01
C LEU A 169 25.45 2.37 -9.19
N PHE A 170 24.91 3.33 -9.93
CA PHE A 170 25.52 4.65 -10.12
C PHE A 170 25.06 5.55 -8.98
N VAL A 171 25.76 5.47 -7.85
CA VAL A 171 25.45 6.28 -6.66
C VAL A 171 26.44 7.44 -6.56
N ASN A 172 25.96 8.64 -6.25
CA ASN A 172 26.81 9.78 -5.92
C ASN A 172 27.44 9.57 -4.54
N PRO A 173 28.64 10.14 -4.31
CA PRO A 173 29.32 9.98 -3.03
C PRO A 173 28.47 10.35 -1.83
N GLN A 174 28.77 9.76 -0.69
CA GLN A 174 28.14 10.07 0.59
C GLN A 174 28.13 11.59 0.87
N GLY A 175 26.99 12.11 1.31
CA GLY A 175 26.76 13.55 1.51
C GLY A 175 26.33 14.31 0.26
N GLU A 176 26.37 13.69 -0.91
CA GLU A 176 25.83 14.23 -2.15
C GLU A 176 24.38 13.77 -2.38
N TRP A 177 23.66 14.56 -3.20
CA TRP A 177 22.28 14.24 -3.55
C TRP A 177 22.21 13.14 -4.60
N ASN A 178 21.33 12.17 -4.37
CA ASN A 178 20.92 11.16 -5.33
C ASN A 178 19.44 11.35 -5.65
N SER A 179 19.01 10.91 -6.83
CA SER A 179 17.61 10.86 -7.22
C SER A 179 17.16 9.42 -7.38
N SER A 180 15.96 9.12 -6.91
CA SER A 180 15.32 7.81 -7.10
C SER A 180 13.92 7.94 -7.65
N ARG A 181 13.45 6.87 -8.28
CA ARG A 181 12.07 6.72 -8.75
C ARG A 181 11.58 5.33 -8.44
N ILE A 182 10.31 5.26 -8.03
CA ILE A 182 9.51 4.02 -8.04
C ILE A 182 8.41 4.20 -9.10
N VAL A 183 8.20 3.19 -9.91
CA VAL A 183 7.01 3.04 -10.75
C VAL A 183 6.22 1.87 -10.22
N CYS A 184 4.94 2.06 -9.92
CA CYS A 184 3.97 1.01 -9.64
C CYS A 184 2.84 1.14 -10.67
N ASP A 185 2.73 0.19 -11.57
CA ASP A 185 1.71 0.17 -12.62
C ASP A 185 1.00 -1.18 -12.68
N ASN A 186 -0.10 -1.33 -11.93
CA ASN A 186 -0.93 -2.54 -11.94
C ASN A 186 -0.14 -3.85 -11.72
N GLY A 187 0.76 -3.84 -10.74
CA GLY A 187 1.61 -4.97 -10.36
C GLY A 187 3.02 -4.94 -10.96
N HIS A 188 3.23 -4.22 -12.05
CA HIS A 188 4.57 -3.95 -12.55
C HIS A 188 5.28 -2.92 -11.68
N VAL A 189 6.46 -3.24 -11.15
CA VAL A 189 7.24 -2.38 -10.28
C VAL A 189 8.62 -2.15 -10.86
N GLU A 190 9.06 -0.89 -10.86
CA GLU A 190 10.43 -0.51 -11.23
C GLU A 190 11.08 0.33 -10.14
N HIS A 191 12.37 0.08 -9.88
CA HIS A 191 13.24 0.96 -9.11
C HIS A 191 14.27 1.62 -10.03
N TRP A 192 14.45 2.93 -9.85
CA TRP A 192 15.42 3.73 -10.61
C TRP A 192 16.34 4.48 -9.65
N LEU A 193 17.60 4.62 -10.02
CA LEU A 193 18.61 5.39 -9.30
C LEU A 193 19.38 6.28 -10.28
N ASN A 194 19.45 7.58 -10.01
CA ASN A 194 20.14 8.59 -10.81
C ASN A 194 19.84 8.47 -12.33
N GLY A 195 18.54 8.31 -12.66
CA GLY A 195 18.06 8.23 -14.04
C GLY A 195 18.25 6.87 -14.72
N ARG A 196 18.69 5.85 -14.01
CA ARG A 196 18.85 4.48 -14.54
C ARG A 196 17.92 3.50 -13.84
N LYS A 197 17.21 2.68 -14.59
CA LYS A 197 16.45 1.56 -14.04
C LYS A 197 17.43 0.50 -13.50
N ILE A 198 17.29 0.17 -12.23
CA ILE A 198 18.17 -0.77 -11.52
C ILE A 198 17.48 -2.09 -11.21
N LEU A 199 16.15 -2.10 -11.14
CA LEU A 199 15.34 -3.24 -10.77
C LEU A 199 13.97 -3.14 -11.45
N GLU A 200 13.41 -4.27 -11.87
CA GLU A 200 12.00 -4.40 -12.26
C GLU A 200 11.48 -5.80 -11.94
N PHE A 201 10.20 -5.91 -11.59
CA PHE A 201 9.54 -7.18 -11.31
C PHE A 201 8.01 -7.06 -11.45
N GLU A 202 7.35 -8.22 -11.54
CA GLU A 202 5.89 -8.33 -11.48
C GLU A 202 5.49 -8.82 -10.08
N ALA A 203 4.77 -7.98 -9.34
CA ALA A 203 4.20 -8.34 -8.05
C ALA A 203 3.05 -9.35 -8.21
N TRP A 204 2.76 -10.08 -7.14
CA TRP A 204 1.64 -11.02 -7.00
C TRP A 204 1.63 -12.19 -7.99
N THR A 205 2.76 -12.47 -8.65
CA THR A 205 2.97 -13.69 -9.43
C THR A 205 3.34 -14.87 -8.53
N ASP A 206 3.27 -16.09 -9.06
CA ASP A 206 3.70 -17.28 -8.31
C ASP A 206 5.16 -17.19 -7.85
N ASP A 207 6.07 -16.61 -8.66
CA ASP A 207 7.47 -16.36 -8.29
C ASP A 207 7.56 -15.36 -7.14
N TRP A 208 6.80 -14.27 -7.20
CA TRP A 208 6.75 -13.27 -6.13
C TRP A 208 6.26 -13.90 -4.81
N PHE A 209 5.18 -14.68 -4.84
CA PHE A 209 4.68 -15.40 -3.65
C PHE A 209 5.69 -16.42 -3.13
N ALA A 210 6.38 -17.13 -4.01
CA ALA A 210 7.43 -18.07 -3.60
C ALA A 210 8.57 -17.37 -2.85
N ARG A 211 9.02 -16.20 -3.33
CA ARG A 211 10.04 -15.37 -2.66
C ARG A 211 9.56 -14.87 -1.30
N LYS A 212 8.36 -14.27 -1.25
CA LYS A 212 7.76 -13.80 0.00
C LYS A 212 7.70 -14.90 1.05
N ASN A 213 7.29 -16.11 0.67
CA ASN A 213 7.03 -17.22 1.59
C ASN A 213 8.26 -18.09 1.88
N SER A 214 9.46 -17.74 1.40
CA SER A 214 10.72 -18.50 1.62
C SER A 214 11.84 -17.69 2.27
N GLY A 215 11.58 -16.44 2.67
CA GLY A 215 12.60 -15.54 3.19
C GLY A 215 12.16 -14.80 4.45
N LYS A 216 12.67 -13.58 4.60
CA LYS A 216 12.37 -12.71 5.76
C LYS A 216 10.86 -12.52 6.00
N TRP A 217 10.07 -12.53 4.93
CA TRP A 217 8.64 -12.22 4.97
C TRP A 217 7.74 -13.45 5.16
N GLU A 218 8.29 -14.64 5.33
CA GLU A 218 7.53 -15.88 5.57
C GLU A 218 6.58 -15.74 6.77
N THR A 219 7.00 -15.02 7.82
CA THR A 219 6.20 -14.79 9.03
C THR A 219 5.35 -13.52 8.99
N ALA A 220 5.37 -12.78 7.88
CA ALA A 220 4.57 -11.58 7.66
C ALA A 220 3.50 -11.84 6.58
N PRO A 221 2.35 -12.45 6.91
CA PRO A 221 1.37 -12.90 5.93
C PRO A 221 0.83 -11.77 5.05
N GLU A 222 0.80 -10.55 5.56
CA GLU A 222 0.24 -9.38 4.86
C GLU A 222 1.28 -8.53 4.12
N TYR A 223 2.57 -8.93 4.13
CA TYR A 223 3.63 -8.19 3.44
C TYR A 223 3.40 -8.11 1.94
N GLY A 224 3.39 -6.88 1.41
CA GLY A 224 3.34 -6.57 -0.01
C GLY A 224 2.03 -6.94 -0.73
N LEU A 225 0.98 -7.34 -0.01
CA LEU A 225 -0.29 -7.75 -0.62
C LEU A 225 -1.18 -6.58 -1.02
N ALA A 226 -1.01 -5.44 -0.38
CA ALA A 226 -1.83 -4.27 -0.63
C ALA A 226 -1.55 -3.68 -2.02
N HIS A 227 -2.61 -3.41 -2.78
CA HIS A 227 -2.51 -2.75 -4.08
C HIS A 227 -2.51 -1.23 -3.94
N ARG A 228 -2.99 -0.71 -2.80
CA ARG A 228 -3.08 0.70 -2.45
C ARG A 228 -2.62 0.90 -1.01
N GLY A 229 -1.91 1.99 -0.75
CA GLY A 229 -1.48 2.31 0.60
C GLY A 229 -0.79 3.66 0.67
N VAL A 230 -0.37 4.04 1.86
CA VAL A 230 0.40 5.25 2.07
C VAL A 230 1.86 5.05 1.68
N LEU A 231 2.54 6.13 1.32
CA LEU A 231 3.99 6.16 1.19
C LEU A 231 4.60 6.44 2.56
N CYS A 232 5.78 5.89 2.82
CA CYS A 232 6.41 6.01 4.13
C CYS A 232 7.90 6.35 3.98
N LEU A 233 8.35 7.33 4.76
CA LEU A 233 9.76 7.61 4.98
C LEU A 233 10.19 7.01 6.31
N GLN A 234 11.34 6.33 6.31
CA GLN A 234 11.91 5.69 7.49
C GLN A 234 13.05 6.56 8.06
N ASP A 235 13.02 6.80 9.37
CA ASP A 235 14.20 7.19 10.15
C ASP A 235 14.78 5.94 10.82
N HIS A 236 15.95 5.50 10.44
CA HIS A 236 16.64 4.33 11.01
C HIS A 236 17.80 4.75 11.92
N GLY A 237 17.65 5.85 12.65
CA GLY A 237 18.64 6.36 13.60
C GLY A 237 19.81 7.12 12.96
N TYR A 238 19.75 7.41 11.66
CA TYR A 238 20.76 8.17 10.92
C TYR A 238 20.17 9.41 10.25
N PRO A 239 20.88 10.54 10.22
CA PRO A 239 20.42 11.70 9.47
C PRO A 239 20.24 11.38 7.98
N ALA A 240 19.02 11.56 7.52
CA ALA A 240 18.64 11.44 6.11
C ALA A 240 17.85 12.69 5.70
N SER A 241 18.08 13.18 4.49
CA SER A 241 17.42 14.38 3.95
C SER A 241 16.73 14.04 2.65
N PHE A 242 15.52 14.59 2.46
CA PHE A 242 14.67 14.34 1.30
C PHE A 242 14.15 15.67 0.72
N ARG A 243 14.06 15.78 -0.59
CA ARG A 243 13.47 16.90 -1.31
C ARG A 243 12.94 16.47 -2.67
N ASN A 244 12.29 17.38 -3.38
CA ASN A 244 11.73 17.13 -4.71
C ASN A 244 10.80 15.91 -4.76
N LEU A 245 10.11 15.61 -3.62
CA LEU A 245 9.16 14.53 -3.56
C LEU A 245 7.92 14.91 -4.37
N LYS A 246 7.69 14.20 -5.44
CA LYS A 246 6.54 14.41 -6.33
C LYS A 246 6.01 13.09 -6.85
N ILE A 247 4.72 13.03 -7.06
CA ILE A 247 4.01 11.84 -7.49
C ILE A 247 3.10 12.13 -8.67
N LYS A 248 2.95 11.14 -9.53
CA LYS A 248 1.96 11.12 -10.60
C LYS A 248 1.16 9.84 -10.49
N GLU A 249 -0.15 9.96 -10.27
CA GLU A 249 -1.03 8.79 -10.29
C GLU A 249 -1.21 8.25 -11.70
N LEU A 250 -1.24 6.93 -11.81
CA LEU A 250 -1.47 6.19 -13.05
C LEU A 250 -2.86 5.54 -13.03
N PRO A 251 -3.47 5.29 -14.20
CA PRO A 251 -4.79 4.69 -14.26
C PRO A 251 -4.84 3.28 -13.67
N ARG A 252 -5.92 3.00 -12.94
CA ARG A 252 -6.26 1.64 -12.50
C ARG A 252 -6.83 0.83 -13.67
N LYS A 253 -6.47 -0.44 -13.75
CA LYS A 253 -7.11 -1.42 -14.63
C LYS A 253 -8.25 -2.09 -13.86
N ALA A 254 -9.47 -1.64 -14.10
CA ALA A 254 -10.70 -2.25 -13.58
C ALA A 254 -11.28 -3.29 -14.54
N GLY A 255 -12.29 -4.04 -14.08
CA GLY A 255 -13.04 -4.98 -14.92
C GLY A 255 -12.33 -6.32 -15.15
N ARG A 256 -11.29 -6.65 -14.37
CA ARG A 256 -10.67 -7.98 -14.42
C ARG A 256 -11.64 -9.02 -13.82
N GLU A 257 -12.02 -9.99 -14.61
CA GLU A 257 -12.73 -11.18 -14.11
C GLU A 257 -11.74 -12.17 -13.52
N VAL A 258 -12.02 -12.62 -12.30
CA VAL A 258 -11.18 -13.56 -11.56
C VAL A 258 -12.03 -14.75 -11.13
N GLU A 259 -11.66 -15.94 -11.58
CA GLU A 259 -12.20 -17.18 -11.05
C GLU A 259 -11.39 -17.57 -9.82
N LEU A 260 -11.89 -17.21 -8.62
CA LEU A 260 -11.18 -17.43 -7.36
C LEU A 260 -11.03 -18.92 -7.01
N PHE A 261 -11.91 -19.78 -7.53
CA PHE A 261 -11.85 -21.22 -7.30
C PHE A 261 -11.91 -21.97 -8.63
N ASN A 262 -10.88 -22.77 -8.93
CA ASN A 262 -10.67 -23.45 -10.19
C ASN A 262 -11.35 -24.84 -10.28
N GLY A 263 -12.03 -25.31 -9.24
CA GLY A 263 -12.68 -26.61 -9.18
C GLY A 263 -11.73 -27.82 -9.09
N ARG A 264 -10.44 -27.63 -8.83
CA ARG A 264 -9.43 -28.72 -8.86
C ARG A 264 -8.60 -28.78 -7.57
N ASP A 265 -8.14 -27.62 -7.10
CA ASP A 265 -7.26 -27.50 -5.94
C ASP A 265 -7.44 -26.12 -5.26
N LEU A 266 -6.63 -25.84 -4.26
CA LEU A 266 -6.64 -24.61 -3.49
C LEU A 266 -5.63 -23.58 -4.01
N THR A 267 -5.20 -23.67 -5.26
CA THR A 267 -4.31 -22.66 -5.86
C THR A 267 -4.95 -21.26 -5.74
N GLY A 268 -4.17 -20.28 -5.28
CA GLY A 268 -4.65 -18.92 -5.00
C GLY A 268 -5.24 -18.73 -3.60
N TRP A 269 -5.27 -19.79 -2.79
CA TRP A 269 -5.78 -19.76 -1.43
C TRP A 269 -4.74 -20.23 -0.41
N GLU A 270 -4.87 -19.74 0.84
CA GLU A 270 -4.07 -20.12 2.01
C GLU A 270 -5.01 -20.54 3.14
N ALA A 271 -4.78 -21.72 3.72
CA ALA A 271 -5.59 -22.25 4.83
C ALA A 271 -4.97 -21.88 6.18
N TYR A 272 -5.80 -21.43 7.11
CA TYR A 272 -5.43 -21.08 8.47
C TYR A 272 -6.28 -21.86 9.47
N GLY A 273 -5.63 -22.39 10.50
CA GLY A 273 -6.26 -23.26 11.50
C GLY A 273 -6.14 -24.75 11.16
N THR A 274 -6.86 -25.57 11.90
CA THR A 274 -6.81 -27.03 11.80
C THR A 274 -8.07 -27.61 11.14
N GLU A 275 -8.99 -26.77 10.75
CA GLU A 275 -10.22 -27.11 10.07
C GLU A 275 -9.94 -27.59 8.64
N LYS A 276 -10.85 -28.38 8.06
CA LYS A 276 -10.60 -29.07 6.80
C LYS A 276 -11.11 -28.26 5.61
N TRP A 277 -10.20 -27.97 4.69
CA TRP A 277 -10.46 -27.39 3.39
C TRP A 277 -9.94 -28.34 2.30
N TYR A 278 -10.80 -28.79 1.41
CA TYR A 278 -10.40 -29.69 0.32
C TYR A 278 -11.37 -29.61 -0.85
N VAL A 279 -10.93 -30.08 -2.00
CA VAL A 279 -11.78 -30.25 -3.19
C VAL A 279 -12.22 -31.69 -3.26
N ASP A 280 -13.53 -31.91 -3.40
CA ASP A 280 -14.08 -33.26 -3.51
C ASP A 280 -13.99 -33.81 -4.94
N LYS A 281 -14.43 -35.06 -5.13
CA LYS A 281 -14.41 -35.76 -6.44
C LYS A 281 -15.28 -35.09 -7.52
N ASP A 282 -16.23 -34.27 -7.12
CA ASP A 282 -17.17 -33.56 -8.01
C ASP A 282 -16.69 -32.13 -8.31
N GLY A 283 -15.47 -31.75 -7.85
CA GLY A 283 -14.87 -30.45 -8.06
C GLY A 283 -15.45 -29.35 -7.14
N LEU A 284 -16.05 -29.72 -6.03
CA LEU A 284 -16.60 -28.77 -5.07
C LEU A 284 -15.58 -28.45 -3.97
N LEU A 285 -15.46 -27.19 -3.59
CA LEU A 285 -14.71 -26.79 -2.42
C LEU A 285 -15.54 -27.14 -1.17
N VAL A 286 -14.96 -27.94 -0.29
CA VAL A 286 -15.59 -28.38 0.94
C VAL A 286 -14.92 -27.71 2.11
N CYS A 287 -15.71 -27.10 2.99
CA CYS A 287 -15.27 -26.80 4.34
C CYS A 287 -15.96 -27.71 5.35
N GLU A 288 -15.18 -28.27 6.26
CA GLU A 288 -15.66 -29.21 7.26
C GLU A 288 -14.91 -29.04 8.57
N SER A 289 -15.64 -29.04 9.69
CA SER A 289 -15.04 -28.94 11.03
C SER A 289 -13.96 -29.99 11.25
N GLY A 290 -12.82 -29.55 11.76
CA GLY A 290 -11.70 -30.41 12.16
C GLY A 290 -11.89 -31.02 13.55
N PRO A 291 -10.89 -31.76 14.04
CA PRO A 291 -10.98 -32.49 15.30
C PRO A 291 -11.02 -31.59 16.53
N ASP A 292 -10.42 -30.44 16.50
CA ASP A 292 -10.38 -29.49 17.62
C ASP A 292 -11.56 -28.51 17.64
N LYS A 293 -12.39 -28.51 16.57
CA LYS A 293 -13.64 -27.75 16.46
C LYS A 293 -13.47 -26.24 16.71
N LYS A 294 -12.37 -25.67 16.23
CA LYS A 294 -12.04 -24.24 16.35
C LYS A 294 -12.42 -23.49 15.09
N TYR A 295 -12.07 -22.20 15.06
CA TYR A 295 -12.16 -21.43 13.83
C TYR A 295 -11.16 -21.91 12.79
N GLY A 296 -11.56 -21.86 11.52
CA GLY A 296 -10.69 -22.07 10.39
C GLY A 296 -11.05 -21.13 9.27
N TYR A 297 -10.05 -20.73 8.48
CA TYR A 297 -10.24 -19.81 7.37
C TYR A 297 -9.49 -20.29 6.15
N LEU A 298 -10.06 -19.99 4.98
CA LEU A 298 -9.42 -20.14 3.69
C LEU A 298 -9.39 -18.76 3.05
N ALA A 299 -8.23 -18.11 3.02
CA ALA A 299 -8.07 -16.73 2.54
C ALA A 299 -7.40 -16.69 1.17
N THR A 300 -7.81 -15.75 0.31
CA THR A 300 -7.13 -15.50 -0.97
C THR A 300 -5.69 -15.03 -0.72
N ARG A 301 -4.77 -15.36 -1.63
CA ARG A 301 -3.40 -14.83 -1.60
C ARG A 301 -3.36 -13.35 -1.91
N GLU A 302 -4.23 -12.88 -2.81
CA GLU A 302 -4.31 -11.47 -3.23
C GLU A 302 -5.32 -10.69 -2.40
N TYR A 303 -5.14 -9.35 -2.36
CA TYR A 303 -6.11 -8.40 -1.85
C TYR A 303 -7.13 -8.03 -2.93
N TYR A 304 -8.34 -7.71 -2.50
CA TYR A 304 -9.43 -7.21 -3.35
C TYR A 304 -10.13 -6.06 -2.63
N ASP A 305 -10.03 -4.85 -3.20
CA ASP A 305 -10.59 -3.64 -2.59
C ASP A 305 -12.02 -3.39 -3.05
N ASP A 306 -12.17 -3.00 -4.31
CA ASP A 306 -13.46 -2.79 -4.95
C ASP A 306 -13.77 -3.95 -5.88
N PHE A 307 -14.89 -4.62 -5.64
CA PHE A 307 -15.25 -5.82 -6.37
C PHE A 307 -16.74 -6.12 -6.36
N ASP A 308 -17.14 -6.99 -7.28
CA ASP A 308 -18.43 -7.65 -7.35
C ASP A 308 -18.20 -9.16 -7.32
N LEU A 309 -18.43 -9.78 -6.17
CA LEU A 309 -18.22 -11.21 -5.92
C LEU A 309 -19.54 -11.96 -6.00
N THR A 310 -19.55 -13.07 -6.71
CA THR A 310 -20.63 -14.06 -6.67
C THR A 310 -20.07 -15.40 -6.22
N VAL A 311 -20.77 -16.07 -5.31
CA VAL A 311 -20.43 -17.38 -4.80
C VAL A 311 -21.68 -18.22 -4.62
N GLU A 312 -21.61 -19.51 -4.93
CA GLU A 312 -22.67 -20.47 -4.61
C GLU A 312 -22.25 -21.32 -3.43
N PHE A 313 -23.15 -21.46 -2.44
CA PHE A 313 -22.93 -22.28 -1.25
C PHE A 313 -24.09 -23.25 -0.98
N LYS A 314 -23.78 -24.37 -0.35
CA LYS A 314 -24.75 -25.37 0.10
C LYS A 314 -24.39 -25.88 1.49
N GLN A 315 -25.23 -25.62 2.46
CA GLN A 315 -25.07 -26.06 3.84
C GLN A 315 -25.55 -27.51 4.00
N LEU A 316 -24.65 -28.41 4.37
CA LEU A 316 -24.97 -29.82 4.56
C LEU A 316 -25.21 -30.18 6.03
N ALA A 317 -24.50 -29.48 6.94
CA ALA A 317 -24.65 -29.67 8.39
C ALA A 317 -24.16 -28.39 9.08
N ASN A 318 -24.91 -27.92 10.08
CA ASN A 318 -24.66 -26.68 10.84
C ASN A 318 -23.83 -25.65 10.02
N GLY A 319 -24.47 -24.96 9.13
CA GLY A 319 -23.78 -24.19 8.11
C GLY A 319 -23.24 -22.83 8.56
N ASN A 320 -22.76 -22.71 9.83
CA ASN A 320 -22.18 -21.46 10.30
C ASN A 320 -20.80 -21.24 9.66
N SER A 321 -20.77 -20.31 8.72
CA SER A 321 -19.65 -19.94 7.87
C SER A 321 -19.76 -18.46 7.52
N GLY A 322 -19.03 -17.99 6.53
CA GLY A 322 -19.10 -16.60 6.06
C GLY A 322 -18.08 -16.30 4.98
N VAL A 323 -18.33 -15.20 4.28
CA VAL A 323 -17.43 -14.63 3.28
C VAL A 323 -16.87 -13.34 3.83
N PHE A 324 -15.63 -13.37 4.27
CA PHE A 324 -14.91 -12.17 4.71
C PHE A 324 -14.44 -11.34 3.52
N PHE A 325 -14.38 -10.04 3.71
CA PHE A 325 -13.87 -9.09 2.73
C PHE A 325 -13.10 -7.97 3.42
N ARG A 326 -12.17 -7.37 2.68
CA ARG A 326 -11.22 -6.39 3.21
C ARG A 326 -10.64 -6.85 4.55
N SER A 327 -10.27 -8.13 4.58
CA SER A 327 -9.83 -8.83 5.77
C SER A 327 -8.32 -9.05 5.76
N PHE A 328 -7.75 -9.21 6.94
CA PHE A 328 -6.37 -9.64 7.13
C PHE A 328 -6.28 -10.72 8.20
N VAL A 329 -5.21 -11.51 8.13
CA VAL A 329 -4.99 -12.63 9.03
C VAL A 329 -4.03 -12.25 10.15
N GLU A 330 -4.48 -12.41 11.40
CA GLU A 330 -3.62 -12.43 12.57
C GLU A 330 -3.27 -13.89 12.90
N PRO A 331 -1.99 -14.28 12.75
CA PRO A 331 -1.58 -15.64 13.11
C PRO A 331 -1.89 -15.98 14.57
N PRO A 332 -2.22 -17.24 14.88
CA PRO A 332 -2.28 -18.38 13.94
C PRO A 332 -3.60 -18.50 13.18
N VAL A 333 -4.74 -17.92 13.64
CA VAL A 333 -6.06 -18.28 13.08
C VAL A 333 -7.14 -17.22 13.32
N LYS A 334 -6.80 -15.95 13.49
CA LYS A 334 -7.81 -14.90 13.57
C LYS A 334 -7.90 -14.16 12.26
N VAL A 335 -9.11 -13.86 11.81
CA VAL A 335 -9.37 -12.99 10.66
C VAL A 335 -10.10 -11.73 11.11
N HIS A 336 -9.46 -10.59 10.93
CA HIS A 336 -10.04 -9.27 11.14
C HIS A 336 -10.66 -8.78 9.85
N GLY A 337 -11.66 -7.90 9.93
CA GLY A 337 -12.34 -7.34 8.78
C GLY A 337 -13.84 -7.57 8.85
N TRP A 338 -14.50 -7.55 7.71
CA TRP A 338 -15.96 -7.66 7.64
C TRP A 338 -16.37 -8.99 7.02
N GLN A 339 -17.40 -9.57 7.56
CA GLN A 339 -17.99 -10.83 7.13
C GLN A 339 -19.38 -10.56 6.56
N CYS A 340 -19.63 -11.07 5.36
CA CYS A 340 -20.97 -11.35 4.87
C CYS A 340 -21.33 -12.74 5.38
N GLU A 341 -22.32 -12.81 6.25
CA GLU A 341 -22.66 -14.01 7.01
C GLU A 341 -23.22 -15.14 6.11
N VAL A 342 -22.88 -16.38 6.42
CA VAL A 342 -23.51 -17.59 5.88
C VAL A 342 -23.80 -18.50 7.08
N ALA A 343 -25.05 -18.51 7.52
CA ALA A 343 -25.48 -19.20 8.74
C ALA A 343 -26.72 -20.04 8.50
N PRO A 344 -27.11 -20.92 9.42
CA PRO A 344 -28.43 -21.55 9.39
C PRO A 344 -29.55 -20.52 9.36
N LYS A 345 -30.71 -20.92 8.87
CA LYS A 345 -31.88 -20.05 8.80
C LYS A 345 -32.16 -19.31 10.10
N ASN A 346 -32.54 -18.03 10.02
CA ASN A 346 -32.77 -17.12 11.13
C ASN A 346 -31.52 -16.81 11.96
N HIS A 347 -30.36 -16.80 11.29
CA HIS A 347 -29.06 -16.44 11.88
C HIS A 347 -28.29 -15.45 10.98
N ASP A 348 -29.02 -14.55 10.31
CA ASP A 348 -28.48 -13.38 9.61
C ASP A 348 -27.68 -13.65 8.32
N THR A 349 -27.98 -14.72 7.55
CA THR A 349 -27.34 -14.97 6.25
C THR A 349 -27.44 -13.75 5.34
N ALA A 350 -26.30 -13.33 4.75
CA ALA A 350 -26.08 -12.12 3.99
C ALA A 350 -26.04 -10.81 4.81
N GLY A 351 -26.13 -10.86 6.14
CA GLY A 351 -25.86 -9.75 7.04
C GLY A 351 -24.38 -9.40 7.11
N ILE A 352 -24.06 -8.24 7.71
CA ILE A 352 -22.67 -7.76 7.82
C ILE A 352 -22.23 -7.69 9.27
N TYR A 353 -21.14 -8.40 9.56
CA TYR A 353 -20.48 -8.44 10.87
C TYR A 353 -19.04 -7.96 10.80
N GLU A 354 -18.59 -7.11 11.74
CA GLU A 354 -17.19 -6.70 11.86
C GLU A 354 -16.47 -7.57 12.89
N SER A 355 -15.62 -8.47 12.43
CA SER A 355 -14.87 -9.41 13.26
C SER A 355 -13.77 -8.70 14.05
N TYR A 356 -13.70 -8.98 15.35
CA TYR A 356 -12.80 -8.32 16.32
C TYR A 356 -12.91 -6.78 16.33
N GLY A 357 -14.07 -6.26 15.93
CA GLY A 357 -14.39 -4.85 15.87
C GLY A 357 -15.72 -4.50 16.51
N ARG A 358 -16.61 -3.86 15.75
CA ARG A 358 -17.92 -3.35 16.24
C ARG A 358 -19.01 -4.43 16.38
N GLY A 359 -18.77 -5.67 15.89
CA GLY A 359 -19.78 -6.71 15.83
C GLY A 359 -20.77 -6.49 14.67
N TRP A 360 -22.05 -6.81 14.89
CA TRP A 360 -23.07 -6.66 13.87
C TRP A 360 -23.23 -5.21 13.40
N LEU A 361 -23.06 -4.99 12.11
CA LEU A 361 -23.42 -3.74 11.45
C LEU A 361 -24.84 -3.79 10.89
N VAL A 362 -25.23 -4.95 10.30
CA VAL A 362 -26.58 -5.21 9.81
C VAL A 362 -26.95 -6.66 10.08
N GLN A 363 -28.03 -6.85 10.78
CA GLN A 363 -28.70 -8.15 10.96
C GLN A 363 -29.90 -8.25 9.99
N ILE A 364 -30.23 -9.46 9.56
CA ILE A 364 -31.28 -9.71 8.58
C ILE A 364 -32.56 -10.16 9.29
N PRO A 365 -33.71 -9.50 9.05
CA PRO A 365 -35.00 -9.96 9.57
C PRO A 365 -35.34 -11.39 9.10
N ASP A 366 -35.85 -12.24 9.99
CA ASP A 366 -36.21 -13.64 9.72
C ASP A 366 -37.10 -13.82 8.49
N GLU A 367 -38.03 -12.89 8.26
CA GLU A 367 -38.94 -12.90 7.11
C GLU A 367 -38.15 -12.76 5.80
N LYS A 368 -37.14 -11.88 5.80
CA LYS A 368 -36.29 -11.63 4.63
C LYS A 368 -35.36 -12.81 4.36
N GLU A 369 -34.91 -13.50 5.41
CA GLU A 369 -34.07 -14.68 5.31
C GLU A 369 -34.85 -15.95 4.86
N SER A 370 -36.16 -15.89 4.79
CA SER A 370 -37.05 -17.01 4.37
C SER A 370 -36.71 -17.56 2.98
N ILE A 371 -35.99 -16.82 2.14
CA ILE A 371 -35.53 -17.21 0.80
C ILE A 371 -34.30 -18.15 0.83
N LEU A 372 -33.68 -18.35 1.99
CA LEU A 372 -32.56 -19.29 2.15
C LEU A 372 -33.08 -20.72 1.93
N LYS A 373 -32.41 -21.45 1.03
CA LYS A 373 -32.72 -22.83 0.68
C LYS A 373 -31.84 -23.76 1.51
N GLU A 374 -32.36 -24.23 2.64
CA GLU A 374 -31.65 -25.16 3.51
C GLU A 374 -31.34 -26.51 2.80
N GLY A 375 -30.09 -26.95 2.89
CA GLY A 375 -29.65 -28.17 2.24
C GLY A 375 -29.61 -28.15 0.69
N ASP A 376 -29.80 -26.99 0.07
CA ASP A 376 -29.72 -26.81 -1.39
C ASP A 376 -28.79 -25.64 -1.73
N TRP A 377 -28.51 -25.45 -3.01
CA TRP A 377 -27.65 -24.39 -3.51
C TRP A 377 -28.30 -23.00 -3.39
N ASN A 378 -27.57 -22.10 -2.79
CA ASN A 378 -27.88 -20.69 -2.68
C ASN A 378 -26.82 -19.87 -3.41
N THR A 379 -27.23 -18.73 -4.00
CA THR A 379 -26.31 -17.75 -4.59
C THR A 379 -26.21 -16.56 -3.66
N LEU A 380 -24.99 -16.25 -3.22
CA LEU A 380 -24.64 -15.05 -2.48
C LEU A 380 -23.86 -14.12 -3.42
N ARG A 381 -24.29 -12.86 -3.52
CA ARG A 381 -23.52 -11.81 -4.19
C ARG A 381 -23.16 -10.74 -3.17
N LEU A 382 -21.92 -10.32 -3.21
CA LEU A 382 -21.35 -9.26 -2.37
C LEU A 382 -20.67 -8.24 -3.27
N LYS A 383 -21.18 -7.01 -3.30
CA LYS A 383 -20.55 -5.90 -4.01
C LYS A 383 -20.02 -4.89 -3.01
N VAL A 384 -18.73 -4.57 -3.14
CA VAL A 384 -18.04 -3.58 -2.34
C VAL A 384 -17.41 -2.56 -3.28
N GLN A 385 -17.78 -1.28 -3.12
CA GLN A 385 -17.25 -0.20 -3.95
C GLN A 385 -17.09 1.07 -3.11
N GLY A 386 -15.84 1.49 -2.90
CA GLY A 386 -15.53 2.55 -1.96
C GLY A 386 -16.02 2.17 -0.56
N ASP A 387 -16.88 2.97 0.02
CA ASP A 387 -17.49 2.77 1.34
C ASP A 387 -18.86 2.08 1.30
N ARG A 388 -19.41 1.78 0.10
CA ARG A 388 -20.72 1.13 -0.07
C ARG A 388 -20.57 -0.38 -0.14
N VAL A 389 -21.40 -1.08 0.63
CA VAL A 389 -21.51 -2.55 0.67
C VAL A 389 -22.94 -2.96 0.39
N GLN A 390 -23.11 -3.84 -0.59
CA GLN A 390 -24.41 -4.40 -0.95
C GLN A 390 -24.31 -5.93 -0.97
N THR A 391 -25.34 -6.60 -0.44
CA THR A 391 -25.44 -8.07 -0.48
C THR A 391 -26.78 -8.51 -1.06
N TRP A 392 -26.76 -9.65 -1.76
CA TRP A 392 -27.97 -10.31 -2.29
C TRP A 392 -27.92 -11.80 -1.97
N LEU A 393 -29.04 -12.35 -1.55
CA LEU A 393 -29.26 -13.78 -1.39
C LEU A 393 -30.30 -14.26 -2.40
N ASN A 394 -29.94 -15.21 -3.26
CA ASN A 394 -30.84 -15.77 -4.29
C ASN A 394 -31.49 -14.71 -5.19
N GLY A 395 -30.80 -13.59 -5.40
CA GLY A 395 -31.25 -12.48 -6.24
C GLY A 395 -32.00 -11.36 -5.51
N GLU A 396 -32.41 -11.55 -4.26
CA GLU A 396 -33.04 -10.51 -3.43
C GLU A 396 -31.99 -9.71 -2.66
N GLU A 397 -32.09 -8.39 -2.68
CA GLU A 397 -31.18 -7.49 -1.95
C GLU A 397 -31.43 -7.61 -0.44
N MET A 398 -30.37 -7.94 0.30
CA MET A 398 -30.39 -8.12 1.74
C MET A 398 -29.88 -6.89 2.48
N VAL A 399 -28.76 -6.32 2.04
CA VAL A 399 -28.10 -5.17 2.64
C VAL A 399 -27.71 -4.16 1.58
N ASP A 400 -27.85 -2.88 1.91
CA ASP A 400 -27.25 -1.75 1.20
C ASP A 400 -26.85 -0.70 2.26
N ILE A 401 -25.55 -0.60 2.56
CA ILE A 401 -25.02 0.32 3.57
C ILE A 401 -23.82 1.09 3.04
N THR A 402 -23.54 2.21 3.70
CA THR A 402 -22.30 2.99 3.52
C THR A 402 -21.57 3.07 4.86
N ASP A 403 -20.27 2.72 4.86
CA ASP A 403 -19.46 2.71 6.07
C ASP A 403 -18.03 3.18 5.77
N ALA A 404 -17.64 4.33 6.32
CA ALA A 404 -16.34 4.94 6.06
C ALA A 404 -15.16 4.08 6.52
N LYS A 405 -15.33 3.26 7.58
CA LYS A 405 -14.26 2.35 8.05
C LYS A 405 -14.05 1.22 7.05
N ILE A 406 -15.13 0.70 6.45
CA ILE A 406 -15.03 -0.25 5.33
C ILE A 406 -14.32 0.43 4.16
N GLY A 407 -14.70 1.69 3.82
CA GLY A 407 -14.12 2.44 2.72
C GLY A 407 -12.62 2.67 2.83
N ALA A 408 -12.11 2.86 4.04
CA ALA A 408 -10.69 3.07 4.30
C ALA A 408 -9.85 1.77 4.29
N ALA A 409 -10.50 0.61 4.41
CA ALA A 409 -9.83 -0.68 4.50
C ALA A 409 -9.59 -1.33 3.13
N GLN A 410 -8.69 -2.28 3.11
CA GLN A 410 -8.40 -3.19 2.00
C GLN A 410 -8.01 -4.56 2.56
N GLY A 411 -8.05 -5.60 1.75
CA GLY A 411 -7.66 -6.91 2.24
C GLY A 411 -8.14 -8.09 1.39
N ARG A 412 -8.02 -9.25 1.99
CA ARG A 412 -8.34 -10.55 1.39
C ARG A 412 -9.84 -10.82 1.37
N ILE A 413 -10.25 -11.70 0.49
CA ILE A 413 -11.48 -12.49 0.62
C ILE A 413 -11.13 -13.74 1.42
N ALA A 414 -11.94 -14.10 2.44
CA ALA A 414 -11.74 -15.34 3.16
C ALA A 414 -13.06 -16.07 3.42
N LEU A 415 -13.03 -17.38 3.32
CA LEU A 415 -14.14 -18.24 3.75
C LEU A 415 -13.88 -18.73 5.18
N GLN A 416 -14.92 -18.85 5.98
CA GLN A 416 -14.84 -19.23 7.39
C GLN A 416 -15.38 -20.63 7.65
N ILE A 417 -14.80 -21.30 8.63
CA ILE A 417 -15.45 -22.36 9.43
C ILE A 417 -15.55 -21.82 10.86
N HIS A 418 -16.77 -21.68 11.37
CA HIS A 418 -17.01 -21.24 12.75
C HIS A 418 -16.62 -22.31 13.75
N ASP A 419 -16.32 -21.96 14.99
CA ASP A 419 -16.05 -22.91 16.07
C ASP A 419 -17.30 -23.71 16.49
N GLY A 420 -17.14 -24.67 17.43
CA GLY A 420 -18.20 -25.49 17.96
C GLY A 420 -18.40 -26.85 17.26
N GLY A 421 -17.89 -26.98 16.03
CA GLY A 421 -17.92 -28.23 15.29
C GLY A 421 -19.26 -28.56 14.63
N GLY A 422 -19.28 -29.67 13.86
CA GLY A 422 -20.46 -30.10 13.11
C GLY A 422 -20.79 -29.31 11.88
N ILE A 423 -19.86 -28.46 11.40
CA ILE A 423 -20.03 -27.61 10.21
C ILE A 423 -19.63 -28.40 8.98
N LYS A 424 -20.46 -28.30 7.93
CA LYS A 424 -20.11 -28.75 6.59
C LYS A 424 -20.84 -27.91 5.56
N VAL A 425 -20.06 -27.15 4.75
CA VAL A 425 -20.57 -26.32 3.66
C VAL A 425 -19.80 -26.65 2.39
N LEU A 426 -20.52 -26.72 1.27
CA LEU A 426 -19.97 -26.86 -0.06
C LEU A 426 -20.00 -25.49 -0.75
N TRP A 427 -18.95 -25.20 -1.51
CA TRP A 427 -18.79 -23.96 -2.27
C TRP A 427 -18.44 -24.26 -3.71
N ARG A 428 -18.94 -23.41 -4.64
CA ARG A 428 -18.57 -23.46 -6.06
C ARG A 428 -18.82 -22.11 -6.72
N ASN A 429 -18.39 -21.94 -7.96
CA ASN A 429 -18.63 -20.74 -8.77
C ASN A 429 -18.23 -19.45 -8.05
N ILE A 430 -17.05 -19.47 -7.40
CA ILE A 430 -16.52 -18.33 -6.68
C ILE A 430 -15.84 -17.41 -7.69
N ARG A 431 -16.53 -16.35 -8.12
CA ARG A 431 -16.11 -15.44 -9.18
C ARG A 431 -16.19 -13.99 -8.71
N LEU A 432 -15.21 -13.22 -9.09
CA LEU A 432 -15.07 -11.82 -8.74
C LEU A 432 -14.77 -10.98 -9.98
N THR A 433 -15.37 -9.80 -10.08
CA THR A 433 -14.99 -8.77 -11.04
C THR A 433 -14.44 -7.57 -10.25
N THR A 434 -13.22 -7.11 -10.56
CA THR A 434 -12.67 -5.89 -9.96
C THR A 434 -13.38 -4.66 -10.51
N LEU A 435 -13.63 -3.66 -9.65
CA LEU A 435 -14.39 -2.44 -9.99
C LEU A 435 -13.49 -1.19 -10.08
#